data_29bfc2a88f63c08066fe56450ba6d8d1
#
_entry.id   29bfc2a88f63c08066fe56450ba6d8d1
#
_cell.length_a   1.000
_cell.length_b   1.000
_cell.length_c   1.000
_cell.angle_alpha   90.00
_cell.angle_beta   90.00
_cell.angle_gamma   90.00
#
_symmetry.space_group_name_H-M   'P 1'
#
loop_
_entity.id
_entity.type
_entity.pdbx_description
1 polymer ?
#
loop_
_entity_poly.entity_id
_entity_poly.type
_entity_poly.pdbx_seq_one_letter_code
_entity_poly.pdbx_strand_id
1 'polypeptide(L)'
;MNTINLASAWATLPGNTPHVTQTVAQTATQTTSGTSYPIDIWGLLIALAMVMVASGLSWLMHLGIGKTLLWSACRALVQLCAMGFIMGYVIKSGNPWLVLALVAVMLVAAVQITLSRAKGVPKGLAGPVLLTLVITMLLMISMVTELVVRPHPWYAPQLVVPLTGMLLGNTVSALAVGLSRFYESMKERRDEVDTLLALGATRWEAARPSVISSIRLGLLPTTASLASSGIVTIPGMMAGQVIAGGDPLNAAKYQFVILASIAALTLLADTLIMVMVYRTCFTADDQYRDKPVVERGKKR
;
A
#
# COMPACT_ATOMS: atom_id res chain seq x y z
N MET A 1 -29.24 25.84 -0.78
CA MET A 1 -29.25 26.69 -1.99
C MET A 1 -29.73 25.82 -3.13
N ASN A 2 -30.91 26.11 -3.66
CA ASN A 2 -31.61 25.29 -4.64
C ASN A 2 -30.82 25.22 -5.94
N THR A 3 -30.40 24.02 -6.33
CA THR A 3 -29.97 23.75 -7.70
C THR A 3 -31.19 23.83 -8.59
N ILE A 4 -31.34 24.93 -9.32
CA ILE A 4 -32.37 25.11 -10.33
C ILE A 4 -32.12 24.02 -11.36
N ASN A 5 -33.09 23.10 -11.48
CA ASN A 5 -33.05 22.00 -12.42
C ASN A 5 -33.25 22.59 -13.82
N LEU A 6 -32.15 22.91 -14.51
CA LEU A 6 -32.14 23.50 -15.86
C LEU A 6 -32.94 22.64 -16.87
N ALA A 7 -33.04 21.33 -16.64
CA ALA A 7 -33.82 20.44 -17.48
C ALA A 7 -35.32 20.73 -17.45
N SER A 8 -35.86 21.21 -16.31
CA SER A 8 -37.27 21.59 -16.22
C SER A 8 -37.59 22.95 -16.87
N ALA A 9 -36.61 23.85 -16.90
CA ALA A 9 -36.75 25.16 -17.54
C ALA A 9 -36.77 25.08 -19.08
N TRP A 10 -36.10 24.10 -19.66
CA TRP A 10 -36.09 23.89 -21.12
C TRP A 10 -37.38 23.23 -21.66
N ALA A 11 -38.10 22.48 -20.82
CA ALA A 11 -39.31 21.79 -21.21
C ALA A 11 -40.51 22.73 -21.42
N THR A 12 -40.42 23.98 -21.03
CA THR A 12 -41.51 24.97 -21.05
C THR A 12 -41.41 25.98 -22.19
N LEU A 13 -40.38 25.89 -23.05
CA LEU A 13 -40.25 26.80 -24.20
C LEU A 13 -41.13 26.37 -25.37
N PRO A 14 -41.96 27.27 -25.95
CA PRO A 14 -42.79 26.97 -27.07
C PRO A 14 -41.92 26.72 -28.34
N GLY A 15 -41.94 25.49 -28.84
CA GLY A 15 -41.19 25.07 -30.05
C GLY A 15 -40.36 23.78 -29.87
N ASN A 16 -40.35 23.22 -28.67
CA ASN A 16 -39.58 21.98 -28.40
C ASN A 16 -40.44 20.76 -28.78
N THR A 17 -40.09 20.08 -29.86
CA THR A 17 -40.73 18.84 -30.27
C THR A 17 -40.29 17.70 -29.33
N PRO A 18 -41.15 16.75 -28.96
CA PRO A 18 -40.84 15.66 -28.02
C PRO A 18 -39.67 14.78 -28.49
N HIS A 19 -39.35 14.76 -29.75
CA HIS A 19 -38.20 14.06 -30.34
C HIS A 19 -36.85 14.65 -29.91
N VAL A 20 -36.73 15.98 -29.81
CA VAL A 20 -35.47 16.62 -29.41
C VAL A 20 -35.17 16.37 -27.92
N THR A 21 -36.20 16.40 -27.08
CA THR A 21 -36.05 16.13 -25.63
C THR A 21 -35.65 14.67 -25.35
N GLN A 22 -36.20 13.71 -26.12
CA GLN A 22 -35.79 12.32 -26.02
C GLN A 22 -34.36 12.06 -26.49
N THR A 23 -33.97 12.72 -27.60
CA THR A 23 -32.59 12.58 -28.13
C THR A 23 -31.57 13.19 -27.17
N VAL A 24 -31.84 14.35 -26.58
CA VAL A 24 -30.95 14.97 -25.59
C VAL A 24 -30.87 14.13 -24.31
N ALA A 25 -31.99 13.60 -23.84
CA ALA A 25 -32.04 12.71 -22.69
C ALA A 25 -31.26 11.39 -22.96
N GLN A 26 -31.42 10.80 -24.14
CA GLN A 26 -30.68 9.59 -24.55
C GLN A 26 -29.18 9.86 -24.70
N THR A 27 -28.79 11.00 -25.27
CA THR A 27 -27.40 11.40 -25.42
C THR A 27 -26.77 11.70 -24.05
N ALA A 28 -27.50 12.33 -23.13
CA ALA A 28 -27.05 12.57 -21.76
C ALA A 28 -26.92 11.27 -20.94
N THR A 29 -27.76 10.27 -21.21
CA THR A 29 -27.67 8.96 -20.54
C THR A 29 -26.53 8.09 -21.11
N GLN A 30 -26.15 8.29 -22.36
CA GLN A 30 -25.03 7.57 -23.00
C GLN A 30 -23.65 8.13 -22.60
N THR A 31 -23.57 9.39 -22.15
CA THR A 31 -22.29 9.98 -21.70
C THR A 31 -21.86 9.57 -20.29
N THR A 32 -22.68 8.82 -19.55
CA THR A 32 -22.37 8.35 -18.19
C THR A 32 -22.02 6.86 -18.10
N SER A 33 -21.99 6.13 -19.22
CA SER A 33 -21.42 4.78 -19.22
C SER A 33 -19.91 4.89 -19.34
N GLY A 34 -19.21 4.76 -18.20
CA GLY A 34 -17.75 4.69 -18.18
C GLY A 34 -17.27 3.68 -19.20
N THR A 35 -16.44 4.15 -20.15
CA THR A 35 -15.86 3.31 -21.21
C THR A 35 -14.83 2.37 -20.55
N SER A 36 -15.28 1.18 -20.14
CA SER A 36 -14.34 0.12 -19.82
C SER A 36 -13.76 -0.43 -21.13
N TYR A 37 -12.46 -0.27 -21.32
CA TYR A 37 -11.77 -0.92 -22.44
C TYR A 37 -11.50 -2.39 -22.06
N PRO A 38 -12.18 -3.38 -22.66
CA PRO A 38 -11.95 -4.78 -22.34
C PRO A 38 -10.55 -5.18 -22.78
N ILE A 39 -9.77 -5.72 -21.87
CA ILE A 39 -8.46 -6.29 -22.20
C ILE A 39 -8.70 -7.70 -22.70
N ASP A 40 -8.37 -7.94 -23.95
CA ASP A 40 -8.44 -9.26 -24.56
C ASP A 40 -7.29 -10.16 -24.06
N ILE A 41 -7.47 -11.47 -24.19
CA ILE A 41 -6.48 -12.48 -23.81
C ILE A 41 -5.11 -12.24 -24.48
N TRP A 42 -5.11 -11.66 -25.69
CA TRP A 42 -3.92 -11.27 -26.43
C TRP A 42 -3.09 -10.19 -25.71
N GLY A 43 -3.75 -9.20 -25.12
CA GLY A 43 -3.06 -8.17 -24.31
C GLY A 43 -2.33 -8.77 -23.10
N LEU A 44 -2.95 -9.79 -22.48
CA LEU A 44 -2.38 -10.51 -21.34
C LEU A 44 -1.17 -11.36 -21.77
N LEU A 45 -1.26 -12.02 -22.93
CA LEU A 45 -0.17 -12.80 -23.50
C LEU A 45 1.02 -11.90 -23.89
N ILE A 46 0.77 -10.73 -24.46
CA ILE A 46 1.81 -9.74 -24.79
C ILE A 46 2.53 -9.28 -23.51
N ALA A 47 1.79 -8.95 -22.45
CA ALA A 47 2.40 -8.56 -21.17
C ALA A 47 3.28 -9.68 -20.59
N LEU A 48 2.82 -10.93 -20.66
CA LEU A 48 3.60 -12.08 -20.21
C LEU A 48 4.86 -12.29 -21.09
N ALA A 49 4.73 -12.11 -22.42
CA ALA A 49 5.87 -12.17 -23.32
C ALA A 49 6.93 -11.11 -23.00
N MET A 50 6.53 -9.88 -22.67
CA MET A 50 7.48 -8.83 -22.23
C MET A 50 8.25 -9.26 -20.97
N VAL A 51 7.58 -9.89 -19.99
CA VAL A 51 8.25 -10.42 -18.78
C VAL A 51 9.21 -11.55 -19.13
N MET A 52 8.84 -12.42 -20.08
CA MET A 52 9.74 -13.48 -20.57
C MET A 52 10.98 -12.93 -21.24
N VAL A 53 10.85 -11.91 -22.07
CA VAL A 53 12.00 -11.22 -22.72
C VAL A 53 12.91 -10.60 -21.67
N ALA A 54 12.35 -9.87 -20.69
CA ALA A 54 13.12 -9.31 -19.58
C ALA A 54 13.84 -10.39 -18.74
N SER A 55 13.17 -11.52 -18.51
CA SER A 55 13.76 -12.66 -17.80
C SER A 55 14.86 -13.33 -18.61
N GLY A 56 14.71 -13.44 -19.93
CA GLY A 56 15.74 -13.93 -20.86
C GLY A 56 16.99 -13.02 -20.88
N LEU A 57 16.79 -11.70 -20.91
CA LEU A 57 17.87 -10.73 -20.81
C LEU A 57 18.63 -10.86 -19.47
N SER A 58 17.89 -11.04 -18.37
CA SER A 58 18.48 -11.29 -17.04
C SER A 58 19.34 -12.57 -17.02
N TRP A 59 18.90 -13.61 -17.74
CA TRP A 59 19.68 -14.83 -17.88
C TRP A 59 20.94 -14.62 -18.71
N LEU A 60 20.83 -13.92 -19.85
CA LEU A 60 21.96 -13.59 -20.72
C LEU A 60 23.03 -12.76 -19.98
N MET A 61 22.59 -11.81 -19.17
CA MET A 61 23.50 -10.95 -18.37
C MET A 61 23.95 -11.61 -17.05
N HIS A 62 23.61 -12.85 -16.78
CA HIS A 62 23.95 -13.60 -15.54
C HIS A 62 23.52 -12.87 -14.25
N LEU A 63 22.44 -12.06 -14.28
CA LEU A 63 21.96 -11.30 -13.11
C LEU A 63 21.30 -12.19 -12.03
N GLY A 64 20.93 -13.42 -12.36
CA GLY A 64 20.31 -14.37 -11.43
C GLY A 64 18.86 -14.02 -11.02
N ILE A 65 18.26 -12.94 -11.57
CA ILE A 65 16.96 -12.42 -11.16
C ILE A 65 15.80 -12.97 -12.03
N GLY A 66 16.11 -13.52 -13.21
CA GLY A 66 15.10 -13.91 -14.21
C GLY A 66 14.05 -14.89 -13.68
N LYS A 67 14.46 -15.93 -12.96
CA LYS A 67 13.52 -16.90 -12.35
C LYS A 67 12.60 -16.24 -11.32
N THR A 68 13.15 -15.35 -10.52
CA THR A 68 12.37 -14.62 -9.50
C THR A 68 11.36 -13.68 -10.15
N LEU A 69 11.76 -13.00 -11.24
CA LEU A 69 10.87 -12.09 -11.99
C LEU A 69 9.70 -12.86 -12.62
N LEU A 70 9.99 -13.95 -13.32
CA LEU A 70 8.96 -14.78 -13.97
C LEU A 70 7.99 -15.38 -12.94
N TRP A 71 8.53 -15.96 -11.86
CA TRP A 71 7.70 -16.50 -10.78
C TRP A 71 6.81 -15.43 -10.13
N SER A 72 7.38 -14.23 -9.89
CA SER A 72 6.62 -13.11 -9.32
C SER A 72 5.51 -12.63 -10.24
N ALA A 73 5.75 -12.58 -11.55
CA ALA A 73 4.74 -12.18 -12.53
C ALA A 73 3.60 -13.19 -12.64
N CYS A 74 3.90 -14.48 -12.74
CA CYS A 74 2.88 -15.54 -12.75
C CYS A 74 2.05 -15.53 -11.46
N ARG A 75 2.72 -15.40 -10.32
CA ARG A 75 2.06 -15.28 -9.01
C ARG A 75 1.17 -14.05 -8.93
N ALA A 76 1.64 -12.90 -9.42
CA ALA A 76 0.88 -11.65 -9.42
C ALA A 76 -0.39 -11.77 -10.28
N LEU A 77 -0.29 -12.39 -11.46
CA LEU A 77 -1.44 -12.63 -12.34
C LEU A 77 -2.52 -13.45 -11.64
N VAL A 78 -2.13 -14.59 -11.05
CA VAL A 78 -3.07 -15.47 -10.33
C VAL A 78 -3.69 -14.75 -9.14
N GLN A 79 -2.89 -13.99 -8.36
CA GLN A 79 -3.38 -13.25 -7.20
C GLN A 79 -4.33 -12.12 -7.59
N LEU A 80 -4.05 -11.38 -8.67
CA LEU A 80 -4.92 -10.30 -9.15
C LEU A 80 -6.25 -10.85 -9.68
N CYS A 81 -6.23 -11.94 -10.45
CA CYS A 81 -7.46 -12.59 -10.92
C CYS A 81 -8.30 -13.12 -9.75
N ALA A 82 -7.66 -13.80 -8.78
CA ALA A 82 -8.34 -14.28 -7.58
C ALA A 82 -8.93 -13.12 -6.75
N MET A 83 -8.18 -12.03 -6.59
CA MET A 83 -8.63 -10.86 -5.85
C MET A 83 -9.80 -10.17 -6.57
N GLY A 84 -9.76 -10.06 -7.88
CA GLY A 84 -10.87 -9.52 -8.69
C GLY A 84 -12.15 -10.34 -8.50
N PHE A 85 -12.04 -11.68 -8.50
CA PHE A 85 -13.17 -12.56 -8.25
C PHE A 85 -13.72 -12.42 -6.83
N ILE A 86 -12.84 -12.40 -5.81
CA ILE A 86 -13.21 -12.21 -4.41
C ILE A 86 -13.89 -10.86 -4.21
N MET A 87 -13.34 -9.78 -4.77
CA MET A 87 -13.93 -8.44 -4.70
C MET A 87 -15.32 -8.40 -5.31
N GLY A 88 -15.53 -9.04 -6.48
CA GLY A 88 -16.86 -9.13 -7.10
C GLY A 88 -17.88 -9.81 -6.20
N TYR A 89 -17.48 -10.85 -5.48
CA TYR A 89 -18.33 -11.55 -4.52
C TYR A 89 -18.60 -10.71 -3.26
N VAL A 90 -17.59 -10.09 -2.68
CA VAL A 90 -17.69 -9.28 -1.46
C VAL A 90 -18.59 -8.05 -1.68
N ILE A 91 -18.45 -7.40 -2.85
CA ILE A 91 -19.27 -6.24 -3.23
C ILE A 91 -20.75 -6.64 -3.34
N LYS A 92 -21.04 -7.76 -4.01
CA LYS A 92 -22.42 -8.26 -4.19
C LYS A 92 -23.06 -8.71 -2.88
N SER A 93 -22.26 -9.29 -1.97
CA SER A 93 -22.75 -9.78 -0.67
C SER A 93 -23.15 -8.67 0.29
N GLY A 94 -22.50 -7.49 0.23
CA GLY A 94 -22.73 -6.37 1.15
C GLY A 94 -22.50 -6.69 2.64
N ASN A 95 -21.84 -7.84 2.94
CA ASN A 95 -21.65 -8.29 4.31
C ASN A 95 -20.35 -7.70 4.92
N PRO A 96 -20.43 -6.93 6.02
CA PRO A 96 -19.25 -6.32 6.66
C PRO A 96 -18.24 -7.35 7.18
N TRP A 97 -18.69 -8.53 7.59
CA TRP A 97 -17.81 -9.59 8.08
C TRP A 97 -16.87 -10.14 7.00
N LEU A 98 -17.32 -10.19 5.74
CA LEU A 98 -16.47 -10.61 4.62
C LEU A 98 -15.40 -9.57 4.33
N VAL A 99 -15.72 -8.28 4.43
CA VAL A 99 -14.74 -7.20 4.29
C VAL A 99 -13.68 -7.30 5.38
N LEU A 100 -14.10 -7.49 6.64
CA LEU A 100 -13.20 -7.64 7.77
C LEU A 100 -12.31 -8.89 7.64
N ALA A 101 -12.88 -10.02 7.23
CA ALA A 101 -12.13 -11.25 6.99
C ALA A 101 -11.07 -11.06 5.89
N LEU A 102 -11.43 -10.39 4.78
CA LEU A 102 -10.51 -10.11 3.69
C LEU A 102 -9.36 -9.20 4.14
N VAL A 103 -9.67 -8.14 4.88
CA VAL A 103 -8.66 -7.24 5.47
C VAL A 103 -7.74 -7.98 6.44
N ALA A 104 -8.26 -8.89 7.26
CA ALA A 104 -7.46 -9.73 8.14
C ALA A 104 -6.50 -10.66 7.38
N VAL A 105 -6.97 -11.27 6.29
CA VAL A 105 -6.10 -12.08 5.40
C VAL A 105 -5.01 -11.22 4.77
N MET A 106 -5.34 -10.02 4.28
CA MET A 106 -4.37 -9.08 3.72
C MET A 106 -3.32 -8.69 4.77
N LEU A 107 -3.73 -8.45 6.01
CA LEU A 107 -2.83 -8.11 7.12
C LEU A 107 -1.86 -9.26 7.44
N VAL A 108 -2.35 -10.49 7.56
CA VAL A 108 -1.49 -11.67 7.79
C VAL A 108 -0.49 -11.85 6.65
N ALA A 109 -0.95 -11.71 5.40
CA ALA A 109 -0.07 -11.76 4.24
C ALA A 109 0.99 -10.64 4.27
N ALA A 110 0.61 -9.42 4.67
CA ALA A 110 1.52 -8.28 4.82
C ALA A 110 2.63 -8.57 5.84
N VAL A 111 2.30 -9.13 7.01
CA VAL A 111 3.30 -9.54 8.01
C VAL A 111 4.27 -10.58 7.44
N GLN A 112 3.75 -11.61 6.77
CA GLN A 112 4.59 -12.65 6.17
C GLN A 112 5.52 -12.08 5.09
N ILE A 113 5.00 -11.20 4.23
CA ILE A 113 5.79 -10.58 3.15
C ILE A 113 6.86 -9.67 3.75
N THR A 114 6.55 -8.85 4.76
CA THR A 114 7.53 -8.00 5.45
C THR A 114 8.68 -8.82 5.98
N LEU A 115 8.38 -9.87 6.74
CA LEU A 115 9.40 -10.73 7.36
C LEU A 115 10.19 -11.56 6.35
N SER A 116 9.58 -11.95 5.23
CA SER A 116 10.28 -12.69 4.17
C SER A 116 11.22 -11.82 3.33
N ARG A 117 10.91 -10.53 3.21
CA ARG A 117 11.71 -9.56 2.44
C ARG A 117 12.80 -8.91 3.27
N ALA A 118 12.58 -8.73 4.57
CA ALA A 118 13.57 -8.15 5.47
C ALA A 118 14.74 -9.11 5.69
N LYS A 119 15.93 -8.71 5.24
CA LYS A 119 17.16 -9.50 5.35
C LYS A 119 17.86 -9.25 6.69
N GLY A 120 18.46 -10.30 7.27
CA GLY A 120 19.23 -10.18 8.52
C GLY A 120 18.36 -9.98 9.78
N VAL A 121 17.05 -10.07 9.66
CA VAL A 121 16.10 -9.83 10.74
C VAL A 121 15.90 -11.10 11.58
N PRO A 122 15.93 -11.02 12.92
CA PRO A 122 15.74 -12.15 13.79
C PRO A 122 14.33 -12.74 13.71
N LYS A 123 14.21 -14.03 13.92
CA LYS A 123 12.93 -14.72 14.01
C LYS A 123 12.19 -14.26 15.28
N GLY A 124 10.93 -13.82 15.14
CA GLY A 124 10.09 -13.40 16.28
C GLY A 124 9.58 -11.97 16.24
N LEU A 125 9.92 -11.20 15.19
CA LEU A 125 9.38 -9.86 14.99
C LEU A 125 7.94 -9.83 14.44
N ALA A 126 7.31 -10.99 14.25
CA ALA A 126 5.94 -11.06 13.75
C ALA A 126 4.95 -10.26 14.62
N GLY A 127 5.08 -10.30 15.94
CA GLY A 127 4.24 -9.54 16.87
C GLY A 127 4.38 -8.03 16.69
N PRO A 128 5.58 -7.45 16.82
CA PRO A 128 5.83 -6.03 16.57
C PRO A 128 5.37 -5.57 15.17
N VAL A 129 5.65 -6.33 14.12
CA VAL A 129 5.23 -6.00 12.76
C VAL A 129 3.70 -6.02 12.65
N LEU A 130 3.04 -7.06 13.17
CA LEU A 130 1.58 -7.15 13.19
C LEU A 130 0.95 -5.96 13.92
N LEU A 131 1.42 -5.65 15.12
CA LEU A 131 0.90 -4.55 15.91
C LEU A 131 1.05 -3.20 15.19
N THR A 132 2.22 -2.96 14.59
CA THR A 132 2.46 -1.74 13.80
C THR A 132 1.50 -1.63 12.62
N LEU A 133 1.32 -2.72 11.85
CA LEU A 133 0.43 -2.74 10.69
C LEU A 133 -1.05 -2.58 11.10
N VAL A 134 -1.47 -3.20 12.22
CA VAL A 134 -2.84 -3.04 12.76
C VAL A 134 -3.10 -1.58 13.15
N ILE A 135 -2.19 -0.97 13.92
CA ILE A 135 -2.34 0.43 14.36
C ILE A 135 -2.44 1.37 13.16
N THR A 136 -1.52 1.26 12.21
CA THR A 136 -1.50 2.14 11.03
C THR A 136 -2.70 1.92 10.12
N MET A 137 -3.15 0.67 9.97
CA MET A 137 -4.35 0.34 9.21
C MET A 137 -5.62 0.92 9.86
N LEU A 138 -5.79 0.77 11.17
CA LEU A 138 -6.92 1.34 11.88
C LEU A 138 -6.95 2.87 11.78
N LEU A 139 -5.79 3.51 11.92
CA LEU A 139 -5.66 4.96 11.73
C LEU A 139 -6.01 5.38 10.30
N MET A 140 -5.58 4.61 9.27
CA MET A 140 -5.93 4.89 7.88
C MET A 140 -7.43 4.80 7.65
N ILE A 141 -8.04 3.69 8.08
CA ILE A 141 -9.47 3.48 7.89
C ILE A 141 -10.24 4.58 8.60
N SER A 142 -9.98 4.84 9.89
CA SER A 142 -10.68 5.88 10.65
C SER A 142 -10.49 7.27 10.03
N MET A 143 -9.28 7.63 9.62
CA MET A 143 -9.01 8.93 9.01
C MET A 143 -9.77 9.10 7.70
N VAL A 144 -9.73 8.11 6.83
CA VAL A 144 -10.37 8.21 5.50
C VAL A 144 -11.89 8.09 5.60
N THR A 145 -12.41 7.18 6.42
CA THR A 145 -13.86 6.98 6.53
C THR A 145 -14.56 8.07 7.32
N GLU A 146 -13.96 8.57 8.40
CA GLU A 146 -14.61 9.56 9.27
C GLU A 146 -14.34 11.00 8.83
N LEU A 147 -13.13 11.32 8.38
CA LEU A 147 -12.72 12.70 8.13
C LEU A 147 -12.83 13.09 6.66
N VAL A 148 -12.51 12.19 5.72
CA VAL A 148 -12.33 12.56 4.31
C VAL A 148 -13.52 12.18 3.45
N VAL A 149 -13.86 10.90 3.40
CA VAL A 149 -14.80 10.36 2.40
C VAL A 149 -16.21 10.22 2.96
N ARG A 150 -16.35 9.83 4.22
CA ARG A 150 -17.62 9.56 4.90
C ARG A 150 -18.56 8.68 4.08
N PRO A 151 -18.12 7.49 3.64
CA PRO A 151 -18.93 6.62 2.83
C PRO A 151 -20.12 6.08 3.63
N HIS A 152 -21.24 5.88 2.95
CA HIS A 152 -22.40 5.17 3.49
C HIS A 152 -22.65 3.91 2.67
N PRO A 153 -22.46 2.70 3.24
CA PRO A 153 -22.02 2.39 4.60
C PRO A 153 -20.49 2.59 4.80
N TRP A 154 -20.05 2.80 6.05
CA TRP A 154 -18.64 3.04 6.43
C TRP A 154 -17.67 1.90 6.00
N TYR A 155 -18.19 0.68 5.87
CA TYR A 155 -17.45 -0.52 5.44
C TYR A 155 -17.47 -0.75 3.92
N ALA A 156 -17.82 0.25 3.11
CA ALA A 156 -17.93 0.10 1.66
C ALA A 156 -16.70 -0.65 1.07
N PRO A 157 -16.87 -1.89 0.54
CA PRO A 157 -15.73 -2.73 0.13
C PRO A 157 -14.90 -2.09 -0.97
N GLN A 158 -15.57 -1.32 -1.87
CA GLN A 158 -14.94 -0.62 -2.98
C GLN A 158 -13.92 0.43 -2.53
N LEU A 159 -14.05 0.93 -1.30
CA LEU A 159 -13.15 1.92 -0.72
C LEU A 159 -12.17 1.28 0.25
N VAL A 160 -12.68 0.54 1.25
CA VAL A 160 -11.87 0.01 2.36
C VAL A 160 -10.79 -0.97 1.86
N VAL A 161 -11.13 -1.90 0.97
CA VAL A 161 -10.18 -2.93 0.53
C VAL A 161 -9.05 -2.36 -0.32
N PRO A 162 -9.29 -1.52 -1.36
CA PRO A 162 -8.21 -0.92 -2.11
C PRO A 162 -7.32 0.00 -1.28
N LEU A 163 -7.89 0.82 -0.41
CA LEU A 163 -7.12 1.71 0.47
C LEU A 163 -6.22 0.93 1.43
N THR A 164 -6.76 -0.11 2.06
CA THR A 164 -5.97 -1.03 2.91
C THR A 164 -4.84 -1.66 2.11
N GLY A 165 -5.11 -2.13 0.88
CA GLY A 165 -4.10 -2.71 0.01
C GLY A 165 -2.98 -1.74 -0.35
N MET A 166 -3.31 -0.50 -0.69
CA MET A 166 -2.34 0.55 -1.00
C MET A 166 -1.47 0.90 0.22
N LEU A 167 -2.08 1.07 1.40
CA LEU A 167 -1.33 1.31 2.64
C LEU A 167 -0.41 0.14 2.96
N LEU A 168 -0.95 -1.07 3.05
CA LEU A 168 -0.16 -2.26 3.38
C LEU A 168 0.99 -2.48 2.38
N GLY A 169 0.75 -2.30 1.08
CA GLY A 169 1.77 -2.47 0.05
C GLY A 169 2.95 -1.50 0.21
N ASN A 170 2.68 -0.24 0.48
CA ASN A 170 3.72 0.77 0.74
C ASN A 170 4.43 0.52 2.07
N THR A 171 3.67 0.31 3.15
CA THR A 171 4.23 0.08 4.49
C THR A 171 5.06 -1.20 4.57
N VAL A 172 4.61 -2.30 3.96
CA VAL A 172 5.39 -3.56 3.87
C VAL A 172 6.74 -3.33 3.20
N SER A 173 6.77 -2.57 2.12
CA SER A 173 8.02 -2.27 1.41
C SER A 173 8.96 -1.40 2.24
N ALA A 174 8.43 -0.37 2.88
CA ALA A 174 9.16 0.52 3.77
C ALA A 174 9.74 -0.23 4.98
N LEU A 175 8.89 -0.98 5.69
CA LEU A 175 9.31 -1.78 6.84
C LEU A 175 10.37 -2.83 6.49
N ALA A 176 10.24 -3.50 5.33
CA ALA A 176 11.22 -4.50 4.90
C ALA A 176 12.59 -3.88 4.66
N VAL A 177 12.65 -2.72 4.01
CA VAL A 177 13.89 -1.97 3.75
C VAL A 177 14.44 -1.37 5.05
N GLY A 178 13.58 -0.71 5.83
CA GLY A 178 13.95 -0.09 7.10
C GLY A 178 14.52 -1.09 8.11
N LEU A 179 13.83 -2.22 8.31
CA LEU A 179 14.32 -3.29 9.20
C LEU A 179 15.65 -3.87 8.74
N SER A 180 15.79 -4.16 7.43
CA SER A 180 17.06 -4.66 6.88
C SER A 180 18.21 -3.68 7.14
N ARG A 181 17.99 -2.40 6.86
CA ARG A 181 19.00 -1.36 7.07
C ARG A 181 19.31 -1.15 8.55
N PHE A 182 18.32 -1.25 9.42
CA PHE A 182 18.53 -1.12 10.85
C PHE A 182 19.49 -2.18 11.39
N TYR A 183 19.22 -3.46 11.12
CA TYR A 183 20.08 -4.54 11.57
C TYR A 183 21.45 -4.53 10.93
N GLU A 184 21.54 -4.18 9.65
CA GLU A 184 22.80 -4.01 8.93
C GLU A 184 23.64 -2.88 9.57
N SER A 185 23.05 -1.70 9.76
CA SER A 185 23.70 -0.54 10.36
C SER A 185 24.14 -0.80 11.81
N MET A 186 23.32 -1.46 12.61
CA MET A 186 23.71 -1.82 13.97
C MET A 186 24.88 -2.79 14.00
N LYS A 187 24.95 -3.71 13.03
CA LYS A 187 26.08 -4.64 12.90
C LYS A 187 27.35 -3.94 12.41
N GLU A 188 27.24 -3.07 11.41
CA GLU A 188 28.40 -2.28 10.90
C GLU A 188 29.00 -1.37 11.96
N ARG A 189 28.16 -0.80 12.83
CA ARG A 189 28.55 0.15 13.88
C ARG A 189 28.77 -0.50 15.25
N ARG A 190 28.95 -1.81 15.30
CA ARG A 190 29.07 -2.56 16.54
C ARG A 190 30.09 -1.95 17.51
N ASP A 191 31.32 -1.74 17.05
CA ASP A 191 32.41 -1.26 17.90
C ASP A 191 32.15 0.17 18.41
N GLU A 192 31.50 1.00 17.60
CA GLU A 192 31.05 2.33 18.00
C GLU A 192 29.96 2.26 19.06
N VAL A 193 28.97 1.36 18.87
CA VAL A 193 27.87 1.15 19.83
C VAL A 193 28.41 0.65 21.16
N ASP A 194 29.33 -0.33 21.16
CA ASP A 194 29.96 -0.85 22.38
C ASP A 194 30.79 0.23 23.08
N THR A 195 31.51 1.07 22.33
CA THR A 195 32.26 2.21 22.88
C THR A 195 31.33 3.24 23.52
N LEU A 196 30.23 3.62 22.86
CA LEU A 196 29.27 4.56 23.42
C LEU A 196 28.64 4.05 24.72
N LEU A 197 28.28 2.75 24.75
CA LEU A 197 27.74 2.13 25.97
C LEU A 197 28.77 2.09 27.10
N ALA A 198 30.04 1.82 26.80
CA ALA A 198 31.14 1.84 27.78
C ALA A 198 31.38 3.25 28.33
N LEU A 199 31.11 4.31 27.57
CA LEU A 199 31.17 5.70 28.00
C LEU A 199 29.91 6.18 28.70
N GLY A 200 28.91 5.30 28.93
CA GLY A 200 27.71 5.61 29.70
C GLY A 200 26.54 6.13 28.84
N ALA A 201 26.61 6.03 27.52
CA ALA A 201 25.47 6.37 26.66
C ALA A 201 24.31 5.39 26.87
N THR A 202 23.10 5.88 26.73
CA THR A 202 21.89 5.05 26.76
C THR A 202 21.75 4.20 25.51
N ARG A 203 20.99 3.07 25.57
CA ARG A 203 20.66 2.23 24.40
C ARG A 203 20.10 3.02 23.26
N TRP A 204 19.30 4.05 23.56
CA TRP A 204 18.70 4.91 22.56
C TRP A 204 19.74 5.79 21.85
N GLU A 205 20.63 6.41 22.61
CA GLU A 205 21.70 7.26 22.04
C GLU A 205 22.61 6.45 21.13
N ALA A 206 23.00 5.23 21.53
CA ALA A 206 23.82 4.34 20.72
C ALA A 206 23.10 3.86 19.44
N ALA A 207 21.79 3.55 19.53
CA ALA A 207 21.00 3.06 18.38
C ALA A 207 20.46 4.18 17.48
N ARG A 208 20.28 5.40 17.97
CA ARG A 208 19.61 6.52 17.28
C ARG A 208 20.10 6.78 15.85
N PRO A 209 21.40 6.82 15.53
CA PRO A 209 21.87 7.04 14.17
C PRO A 209 21.39 5.95 13.20
N SER A 210 21.42 4.69 13.66
CA SER A 210 20.93 3.54 12.88
C SER A 210 19.41 3.60 12.67
N VAL A 211 18.64 3.99 13.67
CA VAL A 211 17.20 4.19 13.58
C VAL A 211 16.86 5.27 12.56
N ILE A 212 17.50 6.45 12.64
CA ILE A 212 17.23 7.56 11.71
C ILE A 212 17.59 7.17 10.28
N SER A 213 18.74 6.54 10.05
CA SER A 213 19.15 6.07 8.73
C SER A 213 18.14 5.08 8.15
N SER A 214 17.63 4.19 8.97
CA SER A 214 16.68 3.15 8.55
C SER A 214 15.32 3.72 8.18
N ILE A 215 14.78 4.64 8.98
CA ILE A 215 13.52 5.33 8.66
C ILE A 215 13.65 6.14 7.38
N ARG A 216 14.75 6.88 7.19
CA ARG A 216 14.99 7.64 5.96
C ARG A 216 15.01 6.76 4.73
N LEU A 217 15.71 5.62 4.81
CA LEU A 217 15.82 4.69 3.68
C LEU A 217 14.49 3.96 3.41
N GLY A 218 13.76 3.57 4.44
CA GLY A 218 12.44 2.95 4.32
C GLY A 218 11.41 3.87 3.64
N LEU A 219 11.44 5.16 3.97
CA LEU A 219 10.53 6.16 3.40
C LEU A 219 10.89 6.62 1.98
N LEU A 220 12.12 6.37 1.51
CA LEU A 220 12.59 6.91 0.24
C LEU A 220 11.66 6.60 -0.94
N PRO A 221 11.15 5.36 -1.14
CA PRO A 221 10.22 5.08 -2.24
C PRO A 221 8.89 5.84 -2.11
N THR A 222 8.38 5.98 -0.90
CA THR A 222 7.10 6.66 -0.65
C THR A 222 7.21 8.17 -0.90
N THR A 223 8.28 8.80 -0.45
CA THR A 223 8.54 10.24 -0.71
C THR A 223 8.81 10.51 -2.18
N ALA A 224 9.55 9.64 -2.85
CA ALA A 224 9.78 9.74 -4.30
C ALA A 224 8.47 9.60 -5.09
N SER A 225 7.61 8.65 -4.72
CA SER A 225 6.28 8.49 -5.33
C SER A 225 5.40 9.73 -5.12
N LEU A 226 5.40 10.29 -3.92
CA LEU A 226 4.65 11.52 -3.63
C LEU A 226 5.15 12.70 -4.47
N ALA A 227 6.47 12.87 -4.57
CA ALA A 227 7.08 13.97 -5.33
C ALA A 227 6.88 13.86 -6.85
N SER A 228 6.81 12.64 -7.40
CA SER A 228 6.63 12.41 -8.84
C SER A 228 5.16 12.40 -9.27
N SER A 229 4.22 12.32 -8.31
CA SER A 229 2.79 12.21 -8.62
C SER A 229 2.24 13.47 -9.26
N GLY A 230 1.47 13.28 -10.33
CA GLY A 230 0.81 14.34 -11.08
C GLY A 230 1.63 14.93 -12.24
N ILE A 231 2.95 14.77 -12.24
CA ILE A 231 3.82 15.27 -13.34
C ILE A 231 4.41 14.08 -14.11
N VAL A 232 5.07 13.17 -13.40
CA VAL A 232 5.73 12.00 -14.01
C VAL A 232 4.83 10.78 -13.97
N THR A 233 4.10 10.62 -12.88
CA THR A 233 3.22 9.47 -12.66
C THR A 233 1.79 9.91 -12.38
N ILE A 234 0.83 9.29 -13.05
CA ILE A 234 -0.59 9.38 -12.71
C ILE A 234 -0.92 8.10 -11.94
N PRO A 235 -1.25 8.19 -10.64
CA PRO A 235 -1.54 7.02 -9.83
C PRO A 235 -2.76 6.25 -10.36
N GLY A 236 -2.72 4.91 -10.26
CA GLY A 236 -3.71 4.03 -10.87
C GLY A 236 -5.16 4.28 -10.44
N MET A 237 -5.38 4.67 -9.18
CA MET A 237 -6.74 4.98 -8.70
C MET A 237 -7.29 6.25 -9.35
N MET A 238 -6.49 7.30 -9.48
CA MET A 238 -6.86 8.51 -10.22
C MET A 238 -7.13 8.19 -11.69
N ALA A 239 -6.22 7.46 -12.34
CA ALA A 239 -6.39 7.04 -13.73
C ALA A 239 -7.68 6.22 -13.92
N GLY A 240 -7.96 5.28 -13.02
CA GLY A 240 -9.18 4.48 -13.03
C GLY A 240 -10.46 5.32 -12.92
N GLN A 241 -10.47 6.33 -12.05
CA GLN A 241 -11.61 7.23 -11.89
C GLN A 241 -11.83 8.08 -13.16
N VAL A 242 -10.76 8.58 -13.77
CA VAL A 242 -10.85 9.37 -15.02
C VAL A 242 -11.31 8.50 -16.18
N ILE A 243 -10.79 7.28 -16.33
CA ILE A 243 -11.24 6.32 -17.36
C ILE A 243 -12.72 5.95 -17.17
N ALA A 244 -13.18 5.86 -15.91
CA ALA A 244 -14.58 5.63 -15.60
C ALA A 244 -15.50 6.84 -15.82
N GLY A 245 -14.98 7.96 -16.36
CA GLY A 245 -15.75 9.17 -16.65
C GLY A 245 -15.89 10.14 -15.47
N GLY A 246 -15.14 9.95 -14.40
CA GLY A 246 -15.12 10.86 -13.24
C GLY A 246 -14.38 12.16 -13.56
N ASP A 247 -14.72 13.22 -12.80
CA ASP A 247 -14.05 14.53 -12.94
C ASP A 247 -12.57 14.42 -12.54
N PRO A 248 -11.63 14.80 -13.46
CA PRO A 248 -10.20 14.69 -13.22
C PRO A 248 -9.69 15.48 -12.02
N LEU A 249 -10.28 16.65 -11.74
CA LEU A 249 -9.86 17.49 -10.62
C LEU A 249 -10.25 16.88 -9.27
N ASN A 250 -11.44 16.32 -9.19
CA ASN A 250 -11.88 15.59 -8.00
C ASN A 250 -11.07 14.32 -7.79
N ALA A 251 -10.77 13.57 -8.86
CA ALA A 251 -9.89 12.40 -8.81
C ALA A 251 -8.48 12.76 -8.31
N ALA A 252 -7.93 13.90 -8.74
CA ALA A 252 -6.63 14.41 -8.27
C ALA A 252 -6.65 14.78 -6.79
N LYS A 253 -7.68 15.47 -6.30
CA LYS A 253 -7.84 15.81 -4.87
C LYS A 253 -7.92 14.54 -4.01
N TYR A 254 -8.71 13.58 -4.44
CA TYR A 254 -8.85 12.28 -3.77
C TYR A 254 -7.51 11.55 -3.68
N GLN A 255 -6.80 11.50 -4.79
CA GLN A 255 -5.50 10.84 -4.87
C GLN A 255 -4.45 11.53 -4.00
N PHE A 256 -4.43 12.85 -3.94
CA PHE A 256 -3.52 13.61 -3.06
C PHE A 256 -3.74 13.26 -1.58
N VAL A 257 -4.99 13.26 -1.13
CA VAL A 257 -5.33 12.89 0.26
C VAL A 257 -4.85 11.48 0.59
N ILE A 258 -5.08 10.52 -0.32
CA ILE A 258 -4.65 9.13 -0.13
C ILE A 258 -3.12 9.03 -0.05
N LEU A 259 -2.39 9.64 -0.99
CA LEU A 259 -0.93 9.59 -1.02
C LEU A 259 -0.31 10.26 0.21
N ALA A 260 -0.82 11.43 0.61
CA ALA A 260 -0.37 12.12 1.81
C ALA A 260 -0.62 11.30 3.07
N SER A 261 -1.79 10.67 3.17
CA SER A 261 -2.13 9.77 4.27
C SER A 261 -1.21 8.55 4.32
N ILE A 262 -0.96 7.91 3.17
CA ILE A 262 -0.04 6.77 3.06
C ILE A 262 1.37 7.20 3.51
N ALA A 263 1.87 8.34 3.07
CA ALA A 263 3.20 8.82 3.43
C ALA A 263 3.32 9.07 4.94
N ALA A 264 2.33 9.76 5.53
CA ALA A 264 2.30 10.02 6.97
C ALA A 264 2.22 8.73 7.80
N LEU A 265 1.35 7.80 7.40
CA LEU A 265 1.17 6.55 8.11
C LEU A 265 2.33 5.56 7.91
N THR A 266 3.00 5.60 6.76
CA THR A 266 4.23 4.82 6.55
C THR A 266 5.37 5.33 7.43
N LEU A 267 5.53 6.66 7.57
CA LEU A 267 6.47 7.25 8.53
C LEU A 267 6.15 6.82 9.97
N LEU A 268 4.88 6.85 10.34
CA LEU A 268 4.43 6.40 11.65
C LEU A 268 4.75 4.91 11.86
N ALA A 269 4.49 4.06 10.87
CA ALA A 269 4.80 2.64 10.92
C ALA A 269 6.29 2.37 11.10
N ASP A 270 7.14 3.03 10.29
CA ASP A 270 8.60 2.90 10.40
C ASP A 270 9.09 3.36 11.77
N THR A 271 8.55 4.46 12.29
CA THR A 271 8.92 4.96 13.62
C THR A 271 8.49 3.99 14.72
N LEU A 272 7.25 3.51 14.69
CA LEU A 272 6.72 2.57 15.67
C LEU A 272 7.53 1.27 15.72
N ILE A 273 7.78 0.67 14.55
CA ILE A 273 8.54 -0.59 14.50
C ILE A 273 9.97 -0.39 14.99
N MET A 274 10.64 0.71 14.65
CA MET A 274 12.00 1.00 15.09
C MET A 274 12.07 1.17 16.62
N VAL A 275 11.10 1.89 17.21
CA VAL A 275 10.99 2.05 18.66
C VAL A 275 10.73 0.70 19.38
N MET A 276 9.98 -0.20 18.76
CA MET A 276 9.74 -1.53 19.34
C MET A 276 10.94 -2.45 19.21
N VAL A 277 11.69 -2.33 18.12
CA VAL A 277 12.73 -3.28 17.71
C VAL A 277 14.12 -2.91 18.23
N TYR A 278 14.48 -1.61 18.36
CA TYR A 278 15.84 -1.24 18.79
C TYR A 278 16.23 -1.87 20.13
N ARG A 279 15.27 -2.01 21.05
CA ARG A 279 15.51 -2.64 22.36
C ARG A 279 15.90 -4.10 22.26
N THR A 280 15.49 -4.80 21.22
CA THR A 280 15.80 -6.23 21.04
C THR A 280 17.26 -6.50 20.70
N CYS A 281 18.00 -5.45 20.30
CA CYS A 281 19.44 -5.52 20.02
C CYS A 281 20.31 -5.45 21.27
N PHE A 282 19.74 -5.22 22.46
CA PHE A 282 20.48 -5.07 23.70
C PHE A 282 20.09 -6.15 24.72
N THR A 283 21.06 -6.51 25.60
CA THR A 283 20.81 -7.39 26.74
C THR A 283 20.18 -6.60 27.89
N ALA A 284 19.80 -7.30 28.97
CA ALA A 284 19.35 -6.65 30.20
C ALA A 284 20.45 -5.76 30.80
N ASP A 285 21.70 -6.14 30.66
CA ASP A 285 22.90 -5.45 31.18
C ASP A 285 23.45 -4.40 30.18
N ASP A 286 22.61 -3.85 29.31
CA ASP A 286 22.93 -2.80 28.33
C ASP A 286 24.06 -3.14 27.31
N GLN A 287 24.34 -4.42 27.07
CA GLN A 287 25.32 -4.85 26.11
C GLN A 287 24.68 -5.08 24.75
N TYR A 288 25.37 -4.70 23.66
CA TYR A 288 24.94 -5.00 22.31
C TYR A 288 25.02 -6.50 22.02
N ARG A 289 23.97 -7.05 21.44
CA ARG A 289 23.83 -8.46 21.07
C ARG A 289 23.80 -8.62 19.56
N ASP A 290 24.82 -9.25 19.00
CA ASP A 290 24.97 -9.47 17.55
C ASP A 290 23.86 -10.39 16.95
N LYS A 291 23.20 -11.20 17.78
CA LYS A 291 22.06 -12.02 17.40
C LYS A 291 20.94 -11.79 18.41
N PRO A 292 19.97 -10.94 18.11
CA PRO A 292 18.79 -10.81 18.95
C PRO A 292 18.08 -12.17 19.01
N VAL A 293 18.19 -12.84 20.16
CA VAL A 293 17.54 -14.13 20.40
C VAL A 293 16.13 -13.87 20.87
N VAL A 294 15.16 -14.20 20.04
CA VAL A 294 13.86 -14.55 20.58
C VAL A 294 14.00 -15.95 21.18
N GLU A 295 14.13 -16.02 22.50
CA GLU A 295 14.12 -17.28 23.22
C GLU A 295 12.82 -18.02 22.90
N ARG A 296 12.93 -19.05 22.06
CA ARG A 296 11.98 -20.14 22.13
C ARG A 296 12.23 -20.81 23.48
N GLY A 297 11.32 -20.63 24.40
CA GLY A 297 11.29 -21.42 25.62
C GLY A 297 11.49 -22.89 25.26
N LYS A 298 12.68 -23.40 25.50
CA LYS A 298 13.00 -24.80 25.42
C LYS A 298 12.24 -25.43 26.59
N LYS A 299 11.04 -25.94 26.33
CA LYS A 299 10.43 -26.91 27.23
C LYS A 299 11.41 -28.08 27.36
N ARG A 300 11.99 -28.22 28.53
CA ARG A 300 12.60 -29.47 28.99
C ARG A 300 11.53 -30.54 29.10
#